data_ee25c3d456664b076795b44610951312
#
_entry.id   ee25c3d456664b076795b44610951312
#
_cell.length_a   1.000
_cell.length_b   1.000
_cell.length_c   1.000
_cell.angle_alpha   90.00
_cell.angle_beta   90.00
_cell.angle_gamma   90.00
#
_symmetry.space_group_name_H-M   'P 1'
#
loop_
_entity.id
_entity.type
_entity.pdbx_description
1 polymer ?
#
loop_
_entity_poly.entity_id
_entity_poly.type
_entity_poly.pdbx_seq_one_letter_code
_entity_poly.pdbx_strand_id
1 'polypeptide(L)'
;MKRFLVVTFLAVAMPLLAFGQAANKKSSSKAEEEIMKLEDQWVQSRATKDTTMAKDLLSDDYLGANVTGQAQTKQQYIDGITAGTIFAGKAEMTDRKVRIYGDTAVSTGFVTGVAGADKVRYIRVYVKRNNKWRQVASQGTRVEGGQ
;
A
#
# COMPACT_ATOMS: atom_id res chain seq x y z
N MET A 1 35.98 58.94 31.92
CA MET A 1 35.18 57.83 32.40
C MET A 1 34.22 57.42 31.29
N LYS A 2 34.56 56.37 30.51
CA LYS A 2 33.70 55.87 29.42
C LYS A 2 32.92 54.63 29.94
N ARG A 3 31.59 54.75 30.02
CA ARG A 3 30.70 53.65 30.43
C ARG A 3 30.38 52.82 29.20
N PHE A 4 30.86 51.56 29.17
CA PHE A 4 30.47 50.57 28.20
C PHE A 4 29.14 49.92 28.60
N LEU A 5 28.12 50.08 27.78
CA LEU A 5 26.80 49.44 27.92
C LEU A 5 26.87 48.09 27.21
N VAL A 6 26.91 46.98 27.98
CA VAL A 6 26.83 45.63 27.43
C VAL A 6 25.35 45.29 27.23
N VAL A 7 24.92 45.24 25.99
CA VAL A 7 23.57 44.77 25.65
C VAL A 7 23.64 43.25 25.44
N THR A 8 23.13 42.51 26.39
CA THR A 8 23.03 41.05 26.32
C THR A 8 21.79 40.68 25.50
N PHE A 9 21.99 40.21 24.27
CA PHE A 9 20.92 39.66 23.44
C PHE A 9 20.62 38.22 23.93
N LEU A 10 19.49 38.06 24.59
CA LEU A 10 18.96 36.74 24.97
C LEU A 10 18.24 36.15 23.74
N ALA A 11 18.89 35.24 23.02
CA ALA A 11 18.29 34.50 21.93
C ALA A 11 17.34 33.43 22.51
N VAL A 12 16.04 33.68 22.48
CA VAL A 12 15.01 32.67 22.76
C VAL A 12 14.87 31.80 21.52
N ALA A 13 15.55 30.66 21.51
CA ALA A 13 15.35 29.63 20.49
C ALA A 13 14.03 28.90 20.78
N MET A 14 13.00 29.17 19.99
CA MET A 14 11.72 28.45 20.04
C MET A 14 11.87 27.03 19.46
N PRO A 15 11.48 25.97 20.18
CA PRO A 15 11.42 24.63 19.63
C PRO A 15 10.06 24.41 18.89
N LEU A 16 9.92 24.98 17.69
CA LEU A 16 8.70 24.85 16.88
C LEU A 16 8.71 23.64 15.93
N LEU A 17 9.79 22.84 15.88
CA LEU A 17 9.93 21.75 14.89
C LEU A 17 9.53 20.35 15.41
N ALA A 18 9.37 20.15 16.72
CA ALA A 18 9.16 18.79 17.27
C ALA A 18 7.71 18.30 17.14
N PHE A 19 6.71 19.17 17.15
CA PHE A 19 5.30 18.76 17.10
C PHE A 19 4.86 18.27 15.71
N GLY A 20 5.40 18.81 14.64
CA GLY A 20 5.06 18.42 13.27
C GLY A 20 5.56 17.01 12.90
N GLN A 21 6.72 16.61 13.39
CA GLN A 21 7.29 15.29 13.08
C GLN A 21 6.59 14.15 13.82
N ALA A 22 6.19 14.34 15.08
CA ALA A 22 5.47 13.34 15.86
C ALA A 22 4.06 13.09 15.31
N ALA A 23 3.33 14.14 14.91
CA ALA A 23 2.02 14.02 14.29
C ALA A 23 2.06 13.32 12.93
N ASN A 24 3.08 13.62 12.10
CA ASN A 24 3.26 12.98 10.81
C ASN A 24 3.62 11.49 10.94
N LYS A 25 4.49 11.13 11.89
CA LYS A 25 4.84 9.74 12.16
C LYS A 25 3.64 8.92 12.66
N LYS A 26 2.78 9.48 13.51
CA LYS A 26 1.57 8.82 14.00
C LYS A 26 0.53 8.64 12.89
N SER A 27 0.36 9.63 12.01
CA SER A 27 -0.52 9.54 10.85
C SER A 27 -0.03 8.50 9.84
N SER A 28 1.28 8.42 9.59
CA SER A 28 1.89 7.42 8.72
C SER A 28 1.65 6.00 9.25
N SER A 29 1.88 5.73 10.54
CA SER A 29 1.67 4.38 11.10
C SER A 29 0.20 3.94 11.02
N LYS A 30 -0.75 4.84 11.25
CA LYS A 30 -2.18 4.55 11.08
C LYS A 30 -2.54 4.20 9.64
N ALA A 31 -2.00 4.94 8.67
CA ALA A 31 -2.23 4.65 7.25
C ALA A 31 -1.61 3.30 6.82
N GLU A 32 -0.43 2.95 7.35
CA GLU A 32 0.19 1.63 7.16
C GLU A 32 -0.71 0.51 7.67
N GLU A 33 -1.27 0.65 8.88
CA GLU A 33 -2.21 -0.31 9.47
C GLU A 33 -3.50 -0.43 8.63
N GLU A 34 -4.05 0.70 8.13
CA GLU A 34 -5.22 0.70 7.26
C GLU A 34 -4.95 -0.10 5.97
N ILE A 35 -3.80 0.09 5.32
CA ILE A 35 -3.41 -0.65 4.11
C ILE A 35 -3.20 -2.14 4.42
N MET A 36 -2.49 -2.48 5.51
CA MET A 36 -2.30 -3.88 5.91
C MET A 36 -3.62 -4.60 6.12
N LYS A 37 -4.57 -3.96 6.79
CA LYS A 37 -5.93 -4.49 7.00
C LYS A 37 -6.70 -4.68 5.69
N LEU A 38 -6.61 -3.73 4.76
CA LEU A 38 -7.22 -3.87 3.43
C LEU A 38 -6.64 -5.06 2.67
N GLU A 39 -5.34 -5.28 2.76
CA GLU A 39 -4.69 -6.43 2.12
C GLU A 39 -5.11 -7.77 2.75
N ASP A 40 -5.28 -7.82 4.08
CA ASP A 40 -5.80 -9.02 4.76
C ASP A 40 -7.23 -9.35 4.32
N GLN A 41 -8.11 -8.35 4.26
CA GLN A 41 -9.48 -8.50 3.75
C GLN A 41 -9.49 -8.94 2.28
N TRP A 42 -8.59 -8.39 1.48
CA TRP A 42 -8.40 -8.78 0.10
C TRP A 42 -8.04 -10.26 -0.08
N VAL A 43 -7.11 -10.78 0.73
CA VAL A 43 -6.73 -12.19 0.71
C VAL A 43 -7.90 -13.09 1.12
N GLN A 44 -8.67 -12.69 2.14
CA GLN A 44 -9.83 -13.44 2.61
C GLN A 44 -10.94 -13.52 1.55
N SER A 45 -11.24 -12.42 0.86
CA SER A 45 -12.28 -12.37 -0.18
C SER A 45 -11.98 -13.29 -1.38
N ARG A 46 -10.73 -13.58 -1.62
CA ARG A 46 -10.27 -14.46 -2.71
C ARG A 46 -10.71 -15.92 -2.51
N ALA A 47 -10.68 -16.41 -1.29
CA ALA A 47 -11.05 -17.79 -0.97
C ALA A 47 -12.52 -18.09 -1.30
N THR A 48 -13.37 -17.08 -1.25
CA THR A 48 -14.82 -17.19 -1.49
C THR A 48 -15.24 -16.77 -2.89
N LYS A 49 -14.31 -16.34 -3.76
CA LYS A 49 -14.59 -15.72 -5.07
C LYS A 49 -15.52 -14.50 -4.96
N ASP A 50 -15.57 -13.86 -3.79
CA ASP A 50 -16.35 -12.66 -3.57
C ASP A 50 -15.68 -11.46 -4.26
N THR A 51 -16.37 -10.88 -5.23
CA THR A 51 -15.88 -9.72 -5.99
C THR A 51 -16.21 -8.39 -5.34
N THR A 52 -16.98 -8.37 -4.25
CA THR A 52 -17.40 -7.14 -3.56
C THR A 52 -16.20 -6.33 -3.09
N MET A 53 -15.24 -7.01 -2.46
CA MET A 53 -14.01 -6.37 -2.02
C MET A 53 -13.19 -5.80 -3.19
N ALA A 54 -13.10 -6.51 -4.30
CA ALA A 54 -12.41 -6.05 -5.50
C ALA A 54 -13.07 -4.80 -6.09
N LYS A 55 -14.40 -4.80 -6.19
CA LYS A 55 -15.19 -3.67 -6.70
C LYS A 55 -15.00 -2.41 -5.87
N ASP A 56 -14.93 -2.56 -4.54
CA ASP A 56 -14.73 -1.43 -3.64
C ASP A 56 -13.27 -0.99 -3.56
N LEU A 57 -12.31 -1.90 -3.52
CA LEU A 57 -10.89 -1.59 -3.35
C LEU A 57 -10.25 -1.02 -4.62
N LEU A 58 -10.53 -1.59 -5.79
CA LEU A 58 -9.94 -1.13 -7.04
C LEU A 58 -10.59 0.18 -7.48
N SER A 59 -9.79 1.18 -7.80
CA SER A 59 -10.29 2.43 -8.37
C SER A 59 -10.79 2.21 -9.80
N ASP A 60 -11.65 3.10 -10.31
CA ASP A 60 -12.22 2.94 -11.66
C ASP A 60 -11.14 3.09 -12.75
N ASP A 61 -10.08 3.87 -12.45
CA ASP A 61 -8.90 4.04 -13.30
C ASP A 61 -7.77 3.02 -12.98
N TYR A 62 -8.09 1.92 -12.29
CA TYR A 62 -7.11 0.90 -11.95
C TYR A 62 -6.49 0.27 -13.21
N LEU A 63 -5.17 0.14 -13.18
CA LEU A 63 -4.39 -0.60 -14.16
C LEU A 63 -3.38 -1.50 -13.44
N GLY A 64 -3.50 -2.79 -13.65
CA GLY A 64 -2.56 -3.79 -13.13
C GLY A 64 -1.81 -4.50 -14.24
N ALA A 65 -0.82 -5.31 -13.85
CA ALA A 65 -0.25 -6.33 -14.69
C ALA A 65 -0.23 -7.67 -13.94
N ASN A 66 -0.63 -8.73 -14.64
CA ASN A 66 -0.58 -10.08 -14.08
C ASN A 66 0.85 -10.66 -14.10
N VAL A 67 1.00 -11.88 -13.60
CA VAL A 67 2.31 -12.58 -13.51
C VAL A 67 2.95 -12.89 -14.86
N THR A 68 2.22 -12.78 -15.97
CA THR A 68 2.72 -12.92 -17.33
C THR A 68 2.99 -11.59 -18.01
N GLY A 69 2.83 -10.47 -17.30
CA GLY A 69 3.05 -9.12 -17.82
C GLY A 69 1.88 -8.52 -18.59
N GLN A 70 0.74 -9.22 -18.70
CA GLN A 70 -0.43 -8.69 -19.38
C GLN A 70 -1.12 -7.62 -18.53
N ALA A 71 -1.42 -6.48 -19.16
CA ALA A 71 -2.17 -5.41 -18.52
C ALA A 71 -3.61 -5.86 -18.23
N GLN A 72 -4.14 -5.44 -17.07
CA GLN A 72 -5.49 -5.77 -16.62
C GLN A 72 -6.18 -4.52 -16.08
N THR A 73 -7.34 -4.21 -16.63
CA THR A 73 -8.25 -3.21 -16.07
C THR A 73 -8.97 -3.77 -14.83
N LYS A 74 -9.65 -2.90 -14.08
CA LYS A 74 -10.52 -3.28 -12.96
C LYS A 74 -11.52 -4.37 -13.36
N GLN A 75 -12.21 -4.20 -14.49
CA GLN A 75 -13.21 -5.16 -14.94
C GLN A 75 -12.58 -6.51 -15.27
N GLN A 76 -11.49 -6.54 -16.03
CA GLN A 76 -10.78 -7.78 -16.37
C GLN A 76 -10.29 -8.51 -15.11
N TYR A 77 -9.86 -7.78 -14.08
CA TYR A 77 -9.45 -8.35 -12.82
C TYR A 77 -10.63 -9.01 -12.09
N ILE A 78 -11.80 -8.33 -12.03
CA ILE A 78 -13.02 -8.84 -11.43
C ILE A 78 -13.53 -10.09 -12.17
N ASP A 79 -13.52 -10.06 -13.49
CA ASP A 79 -13.92 -11.20 -14.33
C ASP A 79 -13.01 -12.42 -14.08
N GLY A 80 -11.71 -12.20 -13.93
CA GLY A 80 -10.76 -13.25 -13.57
C GLY A 80 -10.98 -13.86 -12.18
N ILE A 81 -11.43 -13.07 -11.18
CA ILE A 81 -11.85 -13.61 -9.87
C ILE A 81 -13.07 -14.51 -10.05
N THR A 82 -14.08 -14.04 -10.75
CA THR A 82 -15.32 -14.77 -10.99
C THR A 82 -15.06 -16.09 -11.73
N ALA A 83 -14.21 -16.04 -12.76
CA ALA A 83 -13.81 -17.22 -13.52
C ALA A 83 -12.89 -18.17 -12.75
N GLY A 84 -12.28 -17.72 -11.63
CA GLY A 84 -11.30 -18.48 -10.87
C GLY A 84 -9.94 -18.62 -11.55
N THR A 85 -9.62 -17.73 -12.50
CA THR A 85 -8.38 -17.80 -13.28
C THR A 85 -7.21 -17.03 -12.64
N ILE A 86 -7.48 -16.20 -11.63
CA ILE A 86 -6.43 -15.40 -10.97
C ILE A 86 -5.83 -16.13 -9.78
N PHE A 87 -6.62 -16.94 -9.07
CA PHE A 87 -6.23 -17.60 -7.83
C PHE A 87 -6.41 -19.11 -7.88
N ALA A 88 -5.43 -19.82 -7.31
CA ALA A 88 -5.43 -21.26 -7.17
C ALA A 88 -5.14 -21.63 -5.71
N GLY A 89 -6.19 -21.77 -4.89
CA GLY A 89 -6.07 -22.20 -3.50
C GLY A 89 -5.95 -21.08 -2.49
N LYS A 90 -5.48 -21.42 -1.27
CA LYS A 90 -5.32 -20.50 -0.15
C LYS A 90 -4.18 -19.51 -0.43
N ALA A 91 -4.50 -18.23 -0.40
CA ALA A 91 -3.49 -17.18 -0.54
C ALA A 91 -2.89 -16.84 0.83
N GLU A 92 -1.58 -16.64 0.85
CA GLU A 92 -0.86 -16.11 2.01
C GLU A 92 0.04 -14.96 1.56
N MET A 93 0.14 -13.93 2.39
CA MET A 93 1.01 -12.78 2.14
C MET A 93 2.12 -12.74 3.18
N THR A 94 3.36 -12.62 2.74
CA THR A 94 4.56 -12.59 3.58
C THR A 94 5.47 -11.43 3.24
N ASP A 95 6.38 -11.07 4.15
CA ASP A 95 7.38 -10.00 3.99
C ASP A 95 6.78 -8.67 3.49
N ARG A 96 5.60 -8.33 4.05
CA ARG A 96 4.87 -7.12 3.66
C ARG A 96 5.54 -5.86 4.20
N LYS A 97 5.68 -4.85 3.34
CA LYS A 97 6.17 -3.53 3.71
C LYS A 97 5.28 -2.48 3.06
N VAL A 98 4.81 -1.54 3.85
CA VAL A 98 4.02 -0.40 3.38
C VAL A 98 4.83 0.88 3.60
N ARG A 99 4.81 1.76 2.63
CA ARG A 99 5.41 3.10 2.71
C ARG A 99 4.36 4.13 2.36
N ILE A 100 4.25 5.18 3.16
CA ILE A 100 3.27 6.25 3.00
C ILE A 100 3.95 7.52 2.49
N TYR A 101 3.36 8.11 1.47
CA TYR A 101 3.80 9.34 0.82
C TYR A 101 2.59 10.29 0.69
N GLY A 102 2.22 10.96 1.79
CA GLY A 102 0.98 11.74 1.84
C GLY A 102 -0.26 10.87 1.62
N ASP A 103 -1.04 11.18 0.61
CA ASP A 103 -2.22 10.42 0.19
C ASP A 103 -1.91 9.24 -0.74
N THR A 104 -0.64 8.86 -0.88
CA THR A 104 -0.20 7.70 -1.66
C THR A 104 0.47 6.69 -0.74
N ALA A 105 0.16 5.40 -0.94
CA ALA A 105 0.84 4.30 -0.29
C ALA A 105 1.39 3.31 -1.31
N VAL A 106 2.58 2.80 -1.05
CA VAL A 106 3.19 1.71 -1.83
C VAL A 106 3.36 0.52 -0.90
N SER A 107 2.72 -0.60 -1.26
CA SER A 107 2.87 -1.88 -0.58
C SER A 107 3.66 -2.85 -1.44
N THR A 108 4.55 -3.59 -0.80
CA THR A 108 5.34 -4.66 -1.43
C THR A 108 5.34 -5.89 -0.53
N GLY A 109 5.54 -7.05 -1.10
CA GLY A 109 5.63 -8.32 -0.38
C GLY A 109 5.59 -9.50 -1.32
N PHE A 110 5.31 -10.66 -0.75
CA PHE A 110 5.08 -11.88 -1.52
C PHE A 110 3.65 -12.38 -1.27
N VAL A 111 3.09 -13.07 -2.26
CA VAL A 111 1.82 -13.76 -2.16
C VAL A 111 1.94 -15.14 -2.80
N THR A 112 1.34 -16.14 -2.15
CA THR A 112 1.14 -17.50 -2.68
C THR A 112 -0.32 -17.68 -3.11
N GLY A 113 -0.66 -18.82 -3.71
CA GLY A 113 -2.03 -19.12 -4.15
C GLY A 113 -2.48 -18.32 -5.37
N VAL A 114 -1.53 -17.84 -6.17
CA VAL A 114 -1.80 -17.19 -7.46
C VAL A 114 -1.76 -18.26 -8.56
N ALA A 115 -2.76 -18.25 -9.45
CA ALA A 115 -2.81 -19.21 -10.54
C ALA A 115 -1.56 -19.13 -11.44
N GLY A 116 -0.95 -20.28 -11.67
CA GLY A 116 0.24 -20.40 -12.52
C GLY A 116 1.56 -19.92 -11.90
N ALA A 117 1.60 -19.69 -10.58
CA ALA A 117 2.83 -19.34 -9.89
C ALA A 117 2.83 -19.79 -8.43
N ASP A 118 3.89 -20.44 -7.97
CA ASP A 118 4.04 -20.89 -6.59
C ASP A 118 4.17 -19.69 -5.62
N LYS A 119 4.93 -18.69 -6.03
CA LYS A 119 5.16 -17.46 -5.28
C LYS A 119 5.27 -16.26 -6.21
N VAL A 120 4.64 -15.18 -5.84
CA VAL A 120 4.64 -13.94 -6.60
C VAL A 120 5.15 -12.81 -5.72
N ARG A 121 6.14 -12.07 -6.21
CA ARG A 121 6.50 -10.78 -5.65
C ARG A 121 5.54 -9.73 -6.20
N TYR A 122 4.96 -8.91 -5.33
CA TYR A 122 4.06 -7.86 -5.78
C TYR A 122 4.52 -6.46 -5.37
N ILE A 123 4.07 -5.50 -6.15
CA ILE A 123 4.02 -4.09 -5.81
C ILE A 123 2.59 -3.60 -6.04
N ARG A 124 2.06 -2.81 -5.10
CA ARG A 124 0.73 -2.19 -5.19
C ARG A 124 0.82 -0.73 -4.82
N VAL A 125 0.08 0.08 -5.53
CA VAL A 125 -0.04 1.52 -5.29
C VAL A 125 -1.48 1.83 -4.90
N TYR A 126 -1.62 2.52 -3.78
CA TYR A 126 -2.88 3.01 -3.26
C TYR A 126 -2.89 4.53 -3.22
N VAL A 127 -4.04 5.11 -3.50
CA VAL A 127 -4.27 6.56 -3.36
C VAL A 127 -5.49 6.77 -2.46
N LYS A 128 -5.39 7.73 -1.55
CA LYS A 128 -6.50 8.12 -0.66
C LYS A 128 -7.37 9.14 -1.39
N ARG A 129 -8.60 8.74 -1.72
CA ARG A 129 -9.61 9.58 -2.37
C ARG A 129 -10.87 9.60 -1.49
N ASN A 130 -11.40 10.78 -1.19
CA ASN A 130 -12.57 10.93 -0.32
C ASN A 130 -12.42 10.14 1.00
N ASN A 131 -11.26 10.27 1.62
CA ASN A 131 -10.88 9.60 2.88
C ASN A 131 -10.89 8.06 2.84
N LYS A 132 -10.88 7.45 1.65
CA LYS A 132 -10.79 6.00 1.43
C LYS A 132 -9.59 5.65 0.58
N TRP A 133 -8.84 4.64 0.99
CA TRP A 133 -7.76 4.07 0.18
C TRP A 133 -8.33 3.26 -0.99
N ARG A 134 -7.83 3.54 -2.19
CA ARG A 134 -8.16 2.82 -3.43
C ARG A 134 -6.88 2.35 -4.08
N GLN A 135 -6.84 1.10 -4.52
CA GLN A 135 -5.72 0.59 -5.28
C GLN A 135 -5.83 1.08 -6.73
N VAL A 136 -4.83 1.83 -7.18
CA VAL A 136 -4.78 2.41 -8.53
C VAL A 136 -3.89 1.60 -9.46
N ALA A 137 -2.89 0.89 -8.92
CA ALA A 137 -2.03 0.03 -9.72
C ALA A 137 -1.55 -1.18 -8.93
N SER A 138 -1.26 -2.27 -9.65
CA SER A 138 -0.51 -3.40 -9.11
C SER A 138 0.24 -4.16 -10.19
N GLN A 139 1.35 -4.78 -9.77
CA GLN A 139 2.07 -5.73 -10.59
C GLN A 139 2.49 -6.92 -9.73
N GLY A 140 2.33 -8.11 -10.29
CA GLY A 140 2.87 -9.34 -9.76
C GLY A 140 3.96 -9.89 -10.68
N THR A 141 5.07 -10.34 -10.09
CA THR A 141 6.15 -11.01 -10.82
C THR A 141 6.36 -12.39 -10.21
N ARG A 142 6.33 -13.43 -11.04
CA ARG A 142 6.65 -14.79 -10.61
C ARG A 142 8.06 -14.82 -10.03
N VAL A 143 8.19 -15.45 -8.88
CA VAL A 143 9.51 -15.76 -8.30
C VAL A 143 9.83 -17.18 -8.73
N GLU A 144 10.79 -17.34 -9.63
CA GLU A 144 11.34 -18.63 -9.95
C GLU A 144 12.10 -19.14 -8.73
N GLY A 145 11.98 -20.44 -8.43
CA GLY A 145 12.46 -21.04 -7.21
C GLY A 145 13.88 -20.59 -6.87
N GLY A 146 13.98 -19.76 -5.84
CA GLY A 146 15.25 -19.35 -5.29
C GLY A 146 15.89 -20.53 -4.59
N GLN A 147 17.13 -20.77 -4.93
CA GLN A 147 18.04 -21.64 -4.23
C GLN A 147 18.16 -21.25 -2.77
#